data_0d82d40c0435a1415ca381f03c5448e2
#
_entry.id   0d82d40c0435a1415ca381f03c5448e2
#
_cell.length_a   1.000
_cell.length_b   1.000
_cell.length_c   1.000
_cell.angle_alpha   90.00
_cell.angle_beta   90.00
_cell.angle_gamma   90.00
#
_symmetry.space_group_name_H-M   'P 1'
#
loop_
_entity.id
_entity.type
_entity.pdbx_description
1 polymer ?
#
loop_
_entity_poly.entity_id
_entity_poly.type
_entity_poly.pdbx_seq_one_letter_code
_entity_poly.pdbx_strand_id
1 'polypeptide(L)'
;MFNEETWKMGEQLAQEYMKKNGYKIVYTNFAMRGFELDIVATLSKKIRLRNMKKENKEKIKNSKTSKEKMLLKNNFKNIKKTVSDLLVITEVKSRADDRFGKGCECIDLKKRSHLIRGAKFLTQKAEFKNMQVRFDIASVDSGKITYIENSFCE
;
A
#
# COMPACT_ATOMS: atom_id res chain seq x y z
N MET A 1 -5.00 -26.76 -9.08
CA MET A 1 -3.68 -26.86 -8.44
C MET A 1 -3.05 -25.47 -8.48
N PHE A 2 -2.91 -24.80 -7.34
CA PHE A 2 -2.18 -23.52 -7.29
C PHE A 2 -0.71 -23.83 -7.50
N ASN A 3 -0.13 -23.34 -8.60
CA ASN A 3 1.26 -23.59 -8.94
C ASN A 3 2.13 -22.52 -8.26
N GLU A 4 3.25 -22.91 -7.68
CA GLU A 4 4.25 -22.03 -7.07
C GLU A 4 4.70 -20.91 -8.03
N GLU A 5 4.67 -21.16 -9.33
CA GLU A 5 4.97 -20.19 -10.39
C GLU A 5 3.95 -19.04 -10.44
N THR A 6 2.64 -19.34 -10.25
CA THR A 6 1.57 -18.30 -10.24
C THR A 6 1.73 -17.35 -9.05
N TRP A 7 2.11 -17.89 -7.89
CA TRP A 7 2.37 -17.10 -6.69
C TRP A 7 3.58 -16.18 -6.89
N LYS A 8 4.72 -16.71 -7.35
CA LYS A 8 5.93 -15.94 -7.63
C LYS A 8 5.69 -14.83 -8.67
N MET A 9 4.90 -15.12 -9.70
CA MET A 9 4.51 -14.13 -10.71
C MET A 9 3.66 -13.01 -10.10
N GLY A 10 2.74 -13.32 -9.19
CA GLY A 10 1.92 -12.34 -8.49
C GLY A 10 2.76 -11.38 -7.65
N GLU A 11 3.71 -11.90 -6.88
CA GLU A 11 4.63 -11.09 -6.08
C GLU A 11 5.52 -10.20 -6.96
N GLN A 12 6.02 -10.73 -8.08
CA GLN A 12 6.82 -9.96 -9.01
C GLN A 12 6.04 -8.79 -9.61
N LEU A 13 4.81 -9.01 -10.09
CA LEU A 13 3.94 -7.96 -10.61
C LEU A 13 3.64 -6.90 -9.55
N ALA A 14 3.40 -7.31 -8.30
CA ALA A 14 3.18 -6.38 -7.20
C ALA A 14 4.42 -5.51 -6.93
N GLN A 15 5.62 -6.10 -6.91
CA GLN A 15 6.87 -5.36 -6.74
C GLN A 15 7.13 -4.39 -7.90
N GLU A 16 6.90 -4.80 -9.14
CA GLU A 16 7.07 -3.94 -10.33
C GLU A 16 6.11 -2.75 -10.27
N TYR A 17 4.84 -2.98 -9.94
CA TYR A 17 3.85 -1.92 -9.73
C TYR A 17 4.33 -0.93 -8.67
N MET A 18 4.76 -1.43 -7.51
CA MET A 18 5.22 -0.60 -6.41
C MET A 18 6.45 0.24 -6.81
N LYS A 19 7.46 -0.37 -7.42
CA LYS A 19 8.66 0.32 -7.91
C LYS A 19 8.30 1.44 -8.91
N LYS A 20 7.41 1.16 -9.87
CA LYS A 20 6.92 2.14 -10.86
C LYS A 20 6.21 3.32 -10.20
N ASN A 21 5.56 3.11 -9.07
CA ASN A 21 4.88 4.16 -8.29
C ASN A 21 5.78 4.84 -7.23
N GLY A 22 7.07 4.51 -7.23
CA GLY A 22 8.08 5.20 -6.41
C GLY A 22 8.29 4.60 -5.02
N TYR A 23 7.76 3.41 -4.76
CA TYR A 23 8.07 2.67 -3.55
C TYR A 23 9.48 2.07 -3.63
N LYS A 24 10.20 2.11 -2.52
CA LYS A 24 11.47 1.41 -2.36
C LYS A 24 11.19 0.11 -1.60
N ILE A 25 11.32 -1.03 -2.28
CA ILE A 25 11.21 -2.35 -1.66
C ILE A 25 12.38 -2.55 -0.69
N VAL A 26 12.08 -2.97 0.53
CA VAL A 26 13.07 -3.20 1.59
C VAL A 26 13.21 -4.69 1.87
N TYR A 27 12.09 -5.39 2.03
CA TYR A 27 12.06 -6.83 2.22
C TYR A 27 10.98 -7.46 1.35
N THR A 28 11.21 -8.72 0.95
CA THR A 28 10.22 -9.62 0.36
C THR A 28 10.23 -10.91 1.14
N ASN A 29 9.06 -11.51 1.34
CA ASN A 29 8.90 -12.78 2.08
C ASN A 29 9.59 -12.74 3.46
N PHE A 30 9.39 -11.62 4.18
CA PHE A 30 10.00 -11.41 5.48
C PHE A 30 9.24 -12.19 6.55
N ALA A 31 9.81 -13.32 6.97
CA ALA A 31 9.20 -14.21 7.95
C ALA A 31 9.97 -14.20 9.27
N MET A 32 9.22 -14.19 10.37
CA MET A 32 9.71 -14.37 11.73
C MET A 32 8.72 -15.27 12.48
N ARG A 33 9.09 -15.73 13.69
CA ARG A 33 8.19 -16.55 14.51
C ARG A 33 6.89 -15.78 14.81
N GLY A 34 5.79 -16.23 14.17
CA GLY A 34 4.44 -15.70 14.39
C GLY A 34 3.96 -14.64 13.42
N PHE A 35 4.72 -14.31 12.37
CA PHE A 35 4.23 -13.50 11.25
C PHE A 35 5.08 -13.69 9.98
N GLU A 36 4.46 -13.40 8.85
CA GLU A 36 5.07 -13.35 7.52
C GLU A 36 4.50 -12.14 6.76
N LEU A 37 5.39 -11.40 6.08
CA LEU A 37 5.08 -10.21 5.30
C LEU A 37 5.56 -10.42 3.87
N ASP A 38 4.65 -10.40 2.90
CA ASP A 38 4.99 -10.68 1.50
C ASP A 38 5.89 -9.59 0.93
N ILE A 39 5.50 -8.31 1.07
CA ILE A 39 6.32 -7.18 0.64
C ILE A 39 6.33 -6.09 1.71
N VAL A 40 7.53 -5.63 2.06
CA VAL A 40 7.77 -4.46 2.91
C VAL A 40 8.47 -3.40 2.08
N ALA A 41 7.91 -2.21 2.02
CA ALA A 41 8.45 -1.10 1.25
C ALA A 41 8.38 0.23 2.00
N THR A 42 9.14 1.21 1.55
CA THR A 42 9.05 2.59 2.03
C THR A 42 8.63 3.53 0.90
N LEU A 43 7.87 4.57 1.26
CA LEU A 43 7.51 5.64 0.34
C LEU A 43 7.85 6.97 1.00
N SER A 44 8.81 7.71 0.40
CA SER A 44 9.29 8.94 0.99
C SER A 44 8.24 10.04 1.00
N LYS A 45 8.27 10.90 2.03
CA LYS A 45 7.46 12.12 2.14
C LYS A 45 7.46 12.94 0.85
N LYS A 46 8.61 13.08 0.19
CA LYS A 46 8.75 13.82 -1.07
C LYS A 46 7.88 13.25 -2.18
N ILE A 47 7.89 11.93 -2.34
CA ILE A 47 7.09 11.24 -3.38
C ILE A 47 5.61 11.32 -3.01
N ARG A 48 5.24 11.06 -1.75
CA ARG A 48 3.86 11.18 -1.25
C ARG A 48 3.29 12.57 -1.56
N LEU A 49 4.02 13.63 -1.20
CA LEU A 49 3.58 15.00 -1.46
C LEU A 49 3.44 15.32 -2.94
N ARG A 50 4.32 14.78 -3.81
CA ARG A 50 4.22 14.94 -5.26
C ARG A 50 2.94 14.30 -5.81
N ASN A 51 2.64 13.06 -5.39
CA ASN A 51 1.46 12.33 -5.82
C ASN A 51 0.16 13.04 -5.35
N MET A 52 0.08 13.37 -4.07
CA MET A 52 -1.05 14.13 -3.51
C MET A 52 -1.27 15.49 -4.18
N LYS A 53 -0.18 16.19 -4.56
CA LYS A 53 -0.28 17.46 -5.30
C LYS A 53 -0.88 17.27 -6.69
N LYS A 54 -0.52 16.18 -7.38
CA LYS A 54 -1.08 15.83 -8.69
C LYS A 54 -2.58 15.57 -8.58
N GLU A 55 -2.99 14.70 -7.67
CA GLU A 55 -4.40 14.38 -7.41
C GLU A 55 -5.21 15.62 -7.01
N ASN A 56 -4.67 16.46 -6.12
CA ASN A 56 -5.35 17.67 -5.68
C ASN A 56 -5.54 18.67 -6.82
N LYS A 57 -4.56 18.78 -7.75
CA LYS A 57 -4.71 19.60 -8.96
C LYS A 57 -5.84 19.10 -9.85
N GLU A 58 -5.96 17.78 -10.04
CA GLU A 58 -7.04 17.19 -10.83
C GLU A 58 -8.40 17.43 -10.18
N LYS A 59 -8.52 17.25 -8.85
CA LYS A 59 -9.73 17.56 -8.08
C LYS A 59 -10.13 19.02 -8.23
N ILE A 60 -9.17 19.96 -8.12
CA ILE A 60 -9.41 21.40 -8.30
C ILE A 60 -9.87 21.72 -9.72
N LYS A 61 -9.27 21.08 -10.73
CA LYS A 61 -9.67 21.26 -12.15
C LYS A 61 -11.12 20.84 -12.39
N ASN A 62 -11.54 19.74 -11.75
CA ASN A 62 -12.87 19.15 -11.91
C ASN A 62 -13.94 19.78 -10.98
N SER A 63 -13.55 20.64 -10.02
CA SER A 63 -14.48 21.28 -9.10
C SER A 63 -15.26 22.40 -9.77
N LYS A 64 -16.58 22.47 -9.49
CA LYS A 64 -17.53 23.39 -10.15
C LYS A 64 -17.57 24.77 -9.52
N THR A 65 -17.24 24.90 -8.23
CA THR A 65 -17.41 26.17 -7.50
C THR A 65 -16.09 26.72 -6.95
N SER A 66 -16.01 28.05 -6.80
CA SER A 66 -14.85 28.72 -6.18
C SER A 66 -14.66 28.31 -4.73
N LYS A 67 -15.76 28.04 -3.99
CA LYS A 67 -15.74 27.57 -2.61
C LYS A 67 -15.08 26.19 -2.48
N GLU A 68 -15.43 25.23 -3.35
CA GLU A 68 -14.80 23.91 -3.41
C GLU A 68 -13.30 24.00 -3.70
N LYS A 69 -12.90 24.84 -4.69
CA LYS A 69 -11.49 25.07 -5.02
C LYS A 69 -10.69 25.57 -3.84
N MET A 70 -11.26 26.51 -3.08
CA MET A 70 -10.62 27.08 -1.89
C MET A 70 -10.49 26.03 -0.77
N LEU A 71 -11.52 25.22 -0.54
CA LEU A 71 -11.51 24.15 0.45
C LEU A 71 -10.42 23.10 0.14
N LEU A 72 -10.34 22.66 -1.13
CA LEU A 72 -9.32 21.70 -1.57
C LEU A 72 -7.89 22.23 -1.37
N LYS A 73 -7.63 23.52 -1.66
CA LYS A 73 -6.34 24.14 -1.43
C LYS A 73 -5.98 24.20 0.06
N ASN A 74 -6.93 24.57 0.92
CA ASN A 74 -6.72 24.66 2.37
C ASN A 74 -6.48 23.27 2.99
N ASN A 75 -7.26 22.27 2.59
CA ASN A 75 -7.09 20.89 3.03
C ASN A 75 -5.70 20.36 2.66
N PHE A 76 -5.25 20.58 1.42
CA PHE A 76 -3.92 20.17 0.99
C PHE A 76 -2.80 20.86 1.79
N LYS A 77 -2.94 22.16 2.10
CA LYS A 77 -1.99 22.90 2.93
C LYS A 77 -1.86 22.30 4.35
N ASN A 78 -2.97 21.88 4.93
CA ASN A 78 -2.99 21.25 6.26
C ASN A 78 -2.39 19.85 6.24
N ILE A 79 -2.79 19.00 5.29
CA ILE A 79 -2.28 17.64 5.14
C ILE A 79 -0.76 17.65 4.91
N LYS A 80 -0.23 18.60 4.12
CA LYS A 80 1.21 18.73 3.86
C LYS A 80 2.06 18.83 5.13
N LYS A 81 1.52 19.39 6.21
CA LYS A 81 2.23 19.54 7.49
C LYS A 81 2.39 18.21 8.24
N THR A 82 1.46 17.30 8.06
CA THR A 82 1.39 16.01 8.80
C THR A 82 1.97 14.82 8.04
N VAL A 83 2.27 14.99 6.74
CA VAL A 83 2.86 13.90 5.93
C VAL A 83 4.27 13.59 6.40
N SER A 84 4.55 12.32 6.67
CA SER A 84 5.87 11.75 6.95
C SER A 84 6.25 10.70 5.92
N ASP A 85 7.42 10.10 6.06
CA ASP A 85 7.76 8.88 5.33
C ASP A 85 6.82 7.74 5.75
N LEU A 86 6.59 6.81 4.85
CA LEU A 86 5.62 5.73 5.01
C LEU A 86 6.33 4.37 4.95
N LEU A 87 6.07 3.54 5.94
CA LEU A 87 6.34 2.11 5.92
C LEU A 87 5.09 1.41 5.39
N VAL A 88 5.20 0.73 4.26
CA VAL A 88 4.10 0.04 3.60
C VAL A 88 4.31 -1.46 3.71
N ILE A 89 3.32 -2.14 4.24
CA ILE A 89 3.26 -3.60 4.30
C ILE A 89 2.17 -4.04 3.34
N THR A 90 2.56 -4.75 2.29
CA THR A 90 1.65 -5.18 1.23
C THR A 90 1.48 -6.68 1.27
N GLU A 91 0.24 -7.11 1.41
CA GLU A 91 -0.19 -8.50 1.22
C GLU A 91 -0.45 -8.75 -0.25
N VAL A 92 0.12 -9.82 -0.79
CA VAL A 92 -0.10 -10.23 -2.18
C VAL A 92 -1.13 -11.35 -2.24
N LYS A 93 -2.18 -11.16 -3.05
CA LYS A 93 -3.18 -12.18 -3.33
C LYS A 93 -3.16 -12.49 -4.81
N SER A 94 -2.66 -13.67 -5.17
CA SER A 94 -2.66 -14.15 -6.56
C SER A 94 -3.74 -15.20 -6.73
N ARG A 95 -4.55 -15.07 -7.78
CA ARG A 95 -5.58 -16.02 -8.16
C ARG A 95 -5.46 -16.35 -9.64
N ALA A 96 -5.73 -17.59 -9.99
CA ALA A 96 -5.69 -18.04 -11.38
C ALA A 96 -7.00 -17.76 -12.12
N ASP A 97 -8.10 -17.44 -11.38
CA ASP A 97 -9.43 -17.34 -11.98
C ASP A 97 -10.42 -16.56 -11.07
N ASP A 98 -11.41 -15.90 -11.72
CA ASP A 98 -12.39 -14.99 -11.10
C ASP A 98 -13.57 -15.69 -10.40
N ARG A 99 -13.61 -17.05 -10.35
CA ARG A 99 -14.75 -17.83 -9.86
C ARG A 99 -15.10 -17.63 -8.39
N PHE A 100 -14.23 -17.01 -7.60
CA PHE A 100 -14.38 -16.84 -6.15
C PHE A 100 -14.46 -15.37 -5.68
N GLY A 101 -14.98 -14.47 -6.51
CA GLY A 101 -15.11 -13.04 -6.20
C GLY A 101 -13.80 -12.25 -6.42
N LYS A 102 -13.90 -10.93 -6.37
CA LYS A 102 -12.72 -10.05 -6.57
C LYS A 102 -11.74 -10.25 -5.41
N GLY A 103 -10.46 -10.40 -5.69
CA GLY A 103 -9.39 -10.63 -4.71
C GLY A 103 -9.21 -9.55 -3.62
N CYS A 104 -9.98 -8.47 -3.70
CA CYS A 104 -10.04 -7.41 -2.69
C CYS A 104 -10.92 -7.75 -1.47
N GLU A 105 -11.59 -8.92 -1.43
CA GLU A 105 -12.39 -9.31 -0.28
C GLU A 105 -11.50 -9.71 0.89
N CYS A 106 -11.56 -8.85 1.89
CA CYS A 106 -11.12 -8.98 3.29
C CYS A 106 -9.89 -9.88 3.59
N ILE A 107 -8.84 -9.24 4.05
CA ILE A 107 -7.83 -9.96 4.86
C ILE A 107 -8.53 -10.43 6.13
N ASP A 108 -8.48 -11.73 6.43
CA ASP A 108 -9.07 -12.27 7.66
C ASP A 108 -8.39 -11.71 8.92
N LEU A 109 -9.07 -11.80 10.06
CA LEU A 109 -8.59 -11.24 11.33
C LEU A 109 -7.25 -11.84 11.76
N LYS A 110 -7.00 -13.13 11.47
CA LYS A 110 -5.75 -13.81 11.80
C LYS A 110 -4.59 -13.21 10.98
N LYS A 111 -4.76 -13.08 9.67
CA LYS A 111 -3.74 -12.47 8.80
C LYS A 111 -3.51 -11.00 9.14
N ARG A 112 -4.57 -10.22 9.44
CA ARG A 112 -4.41 -8.82 9.94
C ARG A 112 -3.55 -8.78 11.19
N SER A 113 -3.81 -9.66 12.16
CA SER A 113 -3.01 -9.76 13.39
C SER A 113 -1.54 -10.05 13.10
N HIS A 114 -1.23 -10.91 12.12
CA HIS A 114 0.15 -11.18 11.69
C HIS A 114 0.80 -9.95 11.06
N LEU A 115 0.11 -9.24 10.16
CA LEU A 115 0.62 -8.03 9.52
C LEU A 115 0.89 -6.92 10.55
N ILE A 116 -0.03 -6.71 11.49
CA ILE A 116 0.13 -5.74 12.59
C ILE A 116 1.33 -6.11 13.48
N ARG A 117 1.50 -7.39 13.82
CA ARG A 117 2.65 -7.87 14.61
C ARG A 117 3.96 -7.60 13.88
N GLY A 118 4.01 -7.87 12.57
CA GLY A 118 5.17 -7.58 11.73
C GLY A 118 5.47 -6.08 11.67
N ALA A 119 4.45 -5.23 11.55
CA ALA A 119 4.58 -3.78 11.59
C ALA A 119 5.17 -3.30 12.91
N LYS A 120 4.65 -3.77 14.04
CA LYS A 120 5.16 -3.45 15.39
C LYS A 120 6.62 -3.85 15.56
N PHE A 121 7.01 -5.01 15.05
CA PHE A 121 8.40 -5.44 15.05
C PHE A 121 9.29 -4.52 14.21
N LEU A 122 8.86 -4.19 12.99
CA LEU A 122 9.65 -3.34 12.09
C LEU A 122 9.80 -1.91 12.61
N THR A 123 8.75 -1.32 13.19
CA THR A 123 8.79 0.05 13.73
C THR A 123 9.69 0.22 14.95
N GLN A 124 10.14 -0.86 15.58
CA GLN A 124 11.17 -0.82 16.63
C GLN A 124 12.58 -0.63 16.06
N LYS A 125 12.79 -0.94 14.78
CA LYS A 125 14.09 -0.71 14.12
C LYS A 125 14.29 0.78 13.88
N ALA A 126 15.52 1.27 14.09
CA ALA A 126 15.86 2.68 13.97
C ALA A 126 15.48 3.30 12.60
N GLU A 127 15.62 2.52 11.53
CA GLU A 127 15.31 2.92 10.15
C GLU A 127 13.83 3.20 9.87
N PHE A 128 12.90 2.62 10.66
CA PHE A 128 11.45 2.77 10.47
C PHE A 128 10.74 3.50 11.62
N LYS A 129 11.47 3.86 12.69
CA LYS A 129 10.91 4.33 13.97
C LYS A 129 9.94 5.52 13.84
N ASN A 130 10.17 6.40 12.87
CA ASN A 130 9.37 7.63 12.70
C ASN A 130 8.47 7.60 11.46
N MET A 131 8.30 6.43 10.84
CA MET A 131 7.44 6.27 9.67
C MET A 131 6.00 6.01 10.10
N GLN A 132 5.06 6.53 9.32
CA GLN A 132 3.66 6.09 9.40
C GLN A 132 3.57 4.69 8.79
N VAL A 133 2.72 3.84 9.36
CA VAL A 133 2.47 2.49 8.81
C VAL A 133 1.20 2.52 7.96
N ARG A 134 1.22 1.81 6.83
CA ARG A 134 0.06 1.57 5.99
C ARG A 134 0.04 0.12 5.53
N PHE A 135 -1.14 -0.47 5.54
CA PHE A 135 -1.37 -1.83 5.07
C PHE A 135 -2.09 -1.80 3.73
N ASP A 136 -1.47 -2.40 2.72
CA ASP A 136 -1.97 -2.43 1.37
C ASP A 136 -2.24 -3.87 0.91
N ILE A 137 -3.06 -4.03 -0.12
CA ILE A 137 -3.28 -5.32 -0.79
C ILE A 137 -2.91 -5.16 -2.27
N ALA A 138 -2.13 -6.12 -2.78
CA ALA A 138 -1.92 -6.30 -4.21
C ALA A 138 -2.66 -7.55 -4.66
N SER A 139 -3.83 -7.38 -5.27
CA SER A 139 -4.58 -8.48 -5.90
C SER A 139 -4.12 -8.66 -7.33
N VAL A 140 -3.70 -9.88 -7.67
CA VAL A 140 -3.28 -10.24 -9.03
C VAL A 140 -4.22 -11.32 -9.54
N ASP A 141 -5.11 -10.93 -10.44
CA ASP A 141 -6.11 -11.79 -11.04
C ASP A 141 -5.83 -11.92 -12.55
N SER A 142 -5.55 -13.12 -13.03
CA SER A 142 -5.25 -13.40 -14.44
C SER A 142 -4.16 -12.47 -15.03
N GLY A 143 -3.10 -12.21 -14.25
CA GLY A 143 -1.97 -11.35 -14.65
C GLY A 143 -2.25 -9.85 -14.59
N LYS A 144 -3.44 -9.43 -14.15
CA LYS A 144 -3.78 -8.02 -13.91
C LYS A 144 -3.67 -7.69 -12.43
N ILE A 145 -2.97 -6.59 -12.12
CA ILE A 145 -2.84 -6.11 -10.75
C ILE A 145 -3.91 -5.07 -10.41
N THR A 146 -4.56 -5.27 -9.27
CA THR A 146 -5.38 -4.27 -8.58
C THR A 146 -4.70 -3.96 -7.25
N TYR A 147 -4.21 -2.73 -7.10
CA TYR A 147 -3.51 -2.30 -5.89
C TYR A 147 -4.42 -1.44 -5.02
N ILE A 148 -4.63 -1.86 -3.77
CA ILE A 148 -5.55 -1.23 -2.82
C ILE A 148 -4.71 -0.65 -1.69
N GLU A 149 -4.62 0.68 -1.64
CA GLU A 149 -3.96 1.39 -0.57
C GLU A 149 -4.84 1.47 0.67
N ASN A 150 -4.22 1.42 1.85
CA ASN A 150 -4.91 1.57 3.14
C ASN A 150 -6.09 0.61 3.30
N SER A 151 -5.85 -0.67 3.04
CA SER A 151 -6.88 -1.74 3.01
C SER A 151 -7.53 -1.99 4.38
N PHE A 152 -6.82 -1.69 5.48
CA PHE A 152 -7.33 -1.67 6.85
C PHE A 152 -6.44 -0.80 7.74
N CYS A 153 -6.97 -0.37 8.90
CA CYS A 153 -6.24 0.31 9.96
C CYS A 153 -6.06 -0.62 11.17
N GLU A 154 -5.06 -0.31 12.00
CA GLU A 154 -4.85 -0.97 13.30
C GLU A 154 -5.97 -0.60 14.29
#